data_2d78f3f7be19bad045ddec7f65c7bf0a
#
_entry.id   2d78f3f7be19bad045ddec7f65c7bf0a
#
_cell.length_a   1.000
_cell.length_b   1.000
_cell.length_c   1.000
_cell.angle_alpha   90.00
_cell.angle_beta   90.00
_cell.angle_gamma   90.00
#
_symmetry.space_group_name_H-M   'P 1'
#
loop_
_entity.id
_entity.type
_entity.pdbx_description
1 polymer ?
#
loop_
_entity_poly.entity_id
_entity_poly.type
_entity_poly.pdbx_seq_one_letter_code
_entity_poly.pdbx_strand_id
1 'polypeptide(L)'
;MNMNAVGIDVSKGKSMVAILRPFGEIVSTPFEVKHTVSGIRSLIEHIKAIDGESRIVMEHTGRYYEPLVRELSQADLFVSAVNPKLIKDFGDNSLRKVKSDKADAVKIARYTLDSWTELRQYSLMDEIRNQLKTMNRQFDFYMKHKTAMKNNLIGVLDQTYPGANTYFDSPAREDGSQKWVDFATTYWHVDCVCKLSLNAFINHYQKWCKRRKYNFSQSKAVEIYEASKEIVSVLPKDDLTKLIIKQAVEQLNMASQTVEQLRTMMNDAASKLPEYPVVMAMKGVGKSLGPQLMAEIGNVSRFTHKGAITAFAGVDPGVNESGSYEQKSVPASKRGSGTLRKTLFQVMDALIKTKPQDDPVYLFMDKKRSQGKPYYVYMTAGANKFLRIYYGRVKEYLSSLPK
;
A
#
# COMPACT_ATOMS: atom_id res chain seq x y z
N MET A 1 8.95 -19.40 37.59
CA MET A 1 8.20 -19.84 36.40
C MET A 1 9.20 -20.09 35.29
N ASN A 2 9.12 -21.26 34.65
CA ASN A 2 9.98 -21.56 33.50
C ASN A 2 9.57 -20.68 32.30
N MET A 3 10.53 -19.97 31.70
CA MET A 3 10.34 -19.16 30.51
C MET A 3 10.76 -19.96 29.27
N ASN A 4 9.83 -20.29 28.39
CA ASN A 4 10.12 -21.03 27.17
C ASN A 4 10.06 -20.09 25.95
N ALA A 5 11.21 -19.78 25.39
CA ALA A 5 11.34 -18.94 24.21
C ALA A 5 11.30 -19.79 22.93
N VAL A 6 10.24 -19.63 22.16
CA VAL A 6 10.04 -20.33 20.89
C VAL A 6 10.38 -19.39 19.75
N GLY A 7 11.49 -19.66 19.07
CA GLY A 7 11.91 -18.91 17.88
C GLY A 7 11.51 -19.68 16.63
N ILE A 8 10.82 -18.99 15.71
CA ILE A 8 10.37 -19.57 14.45
C ILE A 8 10.96 -18.79 13.28
N ASP A 9 11.83 -19.42 12.51
CA ASP A 9 12.27 -18.93 11.22
C ASP A 9 11.31 -19.44 10.13
N VAL A 10 10.63 -18.49 9.46
CA VAL A 10 9.50 -18.79 8.58
C VAL A 10 9.92 -18.79 7.12
N SER A 11 9.68 -19.91 6.43
CA SER A 11 9.88 -20.08 4.99
C SER A 11 8.57 -20.43 4.28
N LYS A 12 8.60 -20.49 2.96
CA LYS A 12 7.43 -20.89 2.15
C LYS A 12 7.08 -22.36 2.38
N GLY A 13 5.93 -22.60 3.00
CA GLY A 13 5.37 -23.96 3.21
C GLY A 13 5.96 -24.73 4.38
N LYS A 14 6.99 -24.21 5.06
CA LYS A 14 7.62 -24.82 6.22
C LYS A 14 8.31 -23.77 7.10
N SER A 15 8.64 -24.12 8.33
CA SER A 15 9.39 -23.28 9.26
C SER A 15 10.37 -24.13 10.07
N MET A 16 11.45 -23.48 10.49
CA MET A 16 12.37 -24.05 11.47
C MET A 16 12.03 -23.49 12.84
N VAL A 17 11.90 -24.36 13.84
CA VAL A 17 11.51 -24.02 15.22
C VAL A 17 12.61 -24.42 16.18
N ALA A 18 12.96 -23.53 17.09
CA ALA A 18 13.87 -23.81 18.22
C ALA A 18 13.22 -23.35 19.53
N ILE A 19 13.41 -24.10 20.60
CA ILE A 19 12.87 -23.78 21.93
C ILE A 19 13.99 -23.73 22.94
N LEU A 20 14.17 -22.57 23.56
CA LEU A 20 15.23 -22.30 24.55
C LEU A 20 14.62 -21.83 25.87
N ARG A 21 15.39 -22.03 26.94
CA ARG A 21 15.18 -21.38 28.24
C ARG A 21 16.34 -20.46 28.58
N PRO A 22 16.22 -19.64 29.64
CA PRO A 22 17.32 -18.81 30.13
C PRO A 22 18.61 -19.62 30.36
N PHE A 23 19.76 -18.93 30.31
CA PHE A 23 21.10 -19.51 30.47
C PHE A 23 21.53 -20.50 29.38
N GLY A 24 20.82 -20.53 28.22
CA GLY A 24 21.19 -21.37 27.08
C GLY A 24 20.70 -22.81 27.17
N GLU A 25 19.80 -23.12 28.09
CA GLU A 25 19.14 -24.43 28.16
C GLU A 25 18.34 -24.69 26.86
N ILE A 26 18.60 -25.81 26.22
CA ILE A 26 17.91 -26.24 25.01
C ILE A 26 16.76 -27.17 25.40
N VAL A 27 15.53 -26.70 25.24
CA VAL A 27 14.32 -27.53 25.47
C VAL A 27 14.05 -28.41 24.26
N SER A 28 14.17 -27.82 23.04
CA SER A 28 14.07 -28.60 21.81
C SER A 28 15.13 -28.10 20.83
N THR A 29 15.92 -29.05 20.30
CA THR A 29 16.85 -28.78 19.20
C THR A 29 16.06 -28.34 17.96
N PRO A 30 16.65 -27.52 17.06
CA PRO A 30 15.93 -27.03 15.90
C PRO A 30 15.32 -28.16 15.06
N PHE A 31 13.99 -28.06 14.83
CA PHE A 31 13.20 -29.02 14.05
C PHE A 31 12.33 -28.33 13.03
N GLU A 32 12.01 -29.03 11.93
CA GLU A 32 11.19 -28.51 10.85
C GLU A 32 9.70 -28.74 11.12
N VAL A 33 8.88 -27.74 10.86
CA VAL A 33 7.41 -27.81 10.91
C VAL A 33 6.85 -27.46 9.54
N LYS A 34 6.08 -28.35 8.93
CA LYS A 34 5.36 -28.08 7.68
C LYS A 34 4.12 -27.23 7.94
N HIS A 35 3.81 -26.30 7.05
CA HIS A 35 2.58 -25.47 7.12
C HIS A 35 1.35 -26.26 6.67
N THR A 36 1.13 -27.42 7.25
CA THR A 36 -0.08 -28.24 7.09
C THR A 36 -0.87 -28.23 8.38
N VAL A 37 -2.16 -28.55 8.31
CA VAL A 37 -3.02 -28.61 9.50
C VAL A 37 -2.42 -29.55 10.56
N SER A 38 -1.94 -30.73 10.16
CA SER A 38 -1.30 -31.67 11.08
C SER A 38 0.00 -31.14 11.65
N GLY A 39 0.87 -30.54 10.82
CA GLY A 39 2.17 -30.01 11.26
C GLY A 39 2.02 -28.87 12.27
N ILE A 40 1.09 -27.92 12.01
CA ILE A 40 0.85 -26.81 12.94
C ILE A 40 0.17 -27.32 14.22
N ARG A 41 -0.75 -28.29 14.14
CA ARG A 41 -1.37 -28.91 15.32
C ARG A 41 -0.33 -29.59 16.20
N SER A 42 0.56 -30.38 15.63
CA SER A 42 1.65 -31.02 16.38
C SER A 42 2.58 -30.02 17.05
N LEU A 43 2.85 -28.86 16.38
CA LEU A 43 3.61 -27.78 17.01
C LEU A 43 2.86 -27.18 18.21
N ILE A 44 1.57 -26.94 18.10
CA ILE A 44 0.72 -26.42 19.19
C ILE A 44 0.74 -27.38 20.39
N GLU A 45 0.53 -28.67 20.14
CA GLU A 45 0.56 -29.74 21.17
C GLU A 45 1.94 -29.80 21.83
N HIS A 46 3.01 -29.75 21.05
CA HIS A 46 4.37 -29.77 21.57
C HIS A 46 4.65 -28.55 22.48
N ILE A 47 4.28 -27.36 22.08
CA ILE A 47 4.48 -26.14 22.89
C ILE A 47 3.64 -26.18 24.17
N LYS A 48 2.38 -26.66 24.10
CA LYS A 48 1.48 -26.75 25.26
C LYS A 48 1.90 -27.82 26.26
N ALA A 49 2.66 -28.85 25.84
CA ALA A 49 3.17 -29.88 26.69
C ALA A 49 4.39 -29.43 27.52
N ILE A 50 5.02 -28.33 27.20
CA ILE A 50 6.19 -27.81 27.92
C ILE A 50 5.71 -27.01 29.15
N ASP A 51 6.23 -27.39 30.31
CA ASP A 51 5.93 -26.69 31.56
C ASP A 51 6.45 -25.24 31.56
N GLY A 52 5.62 -24.30 32.00
CA GLY A 52 5.96 -22.87 32.13
C GLY A 52 5.29 -21.97 31.09
N GLU A 53 5.66 -20.69 31.09
CA GLU A 53 5.16 -19.70 30.14
C GLU A 53 5.93 -19.77 28.82
N SER A 54 5.22 -19.96 27.71
CA SER A 54 5.81 -19.99 26.38
C SER A 54 5.50 -18.70 25.61
N ARG A 55 6.54 -18.03 25.08
CA ARG A 55 6.39 -16.91 24.14
C ARG A 55 7.02 -17.27 22.81
N ILE A 56 6.24 -17.07 21.75
CA ILE A 56 6.59 -17.44 20.39
C ILE A 56 6.92 -16.15 19.62
N VAL A 57 8.08 -16.11 19.00
CA VAL A 57 8.49 -15.00 18.14
C VAL A 57 8.81 -15.51 16.74
N MET A 58 8.36 -14.78 15.76
CA MET A 58 8.69 -14.98 14.35
C MET A 58 8.85 -13.65 13.62
N GLU A 59 9.60 -13.64 12.51
CA GLU A 59 9.72 -12.46 11.66
C GLU A 59 8.48 -12.29 10.78
N HIS A 60 7.95 -11.08 10.68
CA HIS A 60 6.85 -10.78 9.75
C HIS A 60 7.36 -10.54 8.31
N THR A 61 8.05 -11.52 7.74
CA THR A 61 8.57 -11.47 6.38
C THR A 61 7.56 -12.04 5.38
N GLY A 62 7.11 -11.23 4.45
CA GLY A 62 6.10 -11.64 3.46
C GLY A 62 4.75 -12.00 4.09
N ARG A 63 4.13 -13.11 3.62
CA ARG A 63 2.82 -13.62 4.12
C ARG A 63 2.92 -15.02 4.71
N TYR A 64 4.09 -15.63 4.68
CA TYR A 64 4.24 -17.03 5.06
C TYR A 64 4.06 -17.27 6.57
N TYR A 65 4.23 -16.22 7.40
CA TYR A 65 4.00 -16.30 8.84
C TYR A 65 2.50 -16.25 9.22
N GLU A 66 1.64 -15.70 8.36
CA GLU A 66 0.22 -15.46 8.68
C GLU A 66 -0.55 -16.73 9.10
N PRO A 67 -0.42 -17.90 8.42
CA PRO A 67 -1.07 -19.12 8.85
C PRO A 67 -0.62 -19.57 10.25
N LEU A 68 0.67 -19.49 10.56
CA LEU A 68 1.22 -19.88 11.87
C LEU A 68 0.71 -18.96 12.97
N VAL A 69 0.82 -17.64 12.78
CA VAL A 69 0.32 -16.67 13.76
C VAL A 69 -1.15 -16.89 14.04
N ARG A 70 -1.97 -17.13 13.00
CA ARG A 70 -3.40 -17.36 13.14
C ARG A 70 -3.69 -18.59 14.01
N GLU A 71 -3.16 -19.75 13.63
CA GLU A 71 -3.44 -21.02 14.30
C GLU A 71 -2.88 -21.04 15.74
N LEU A 72 -1.66 -20.53 15.94
CA LEU A 72 -1.04 -20.43 17.26
C LEU A 72 -1.80 -19.47 18.18
N SER A 73 -2.24 -18.32 17.67
CA SER A 73 -3.03 -17.36 18.46
C SER A 73 -4.43 -17.87 18.75
N GLN A 74 -5.08 -18.60 17.83
CA GLN A 74 -6.37 -19.26 18.08
C GLN A 74 -6.27 -20.41 19.10
N ALA A 75 -5.08 -20.93 19.31
CA ALA A 75 -4.79 -21.92 20.36
C ALA A 75 -4.44 -21.27 21.71
N ASP A 76 -4.69 -19.96 21.89
CA ASP A 76 -4.38 -19.16 23.09
C ASP A 76 -2.90 -19.10 23.45
N LEU A 77 -1.99 -19.27 22.49
CA LEU A 77 -0.58 -19.11 22.69
C LEU A 77 -0.15 -17.65 22.51
N PHE A 78 0.82 -17.19 23.31
CA PHE A 78 1.41 -15.87 23.14
C PHE A 78 2.32 -15.84 21.92
N VAL A 79 1.92 -15.13 20.87
CA VAL A 79 2.69 -14.99 19.62
C VAL A 79 3.04 -13.55 19.39
N SER A 80 4.28 -13.28 19.00
CA SER A 80 4.77 -11.96 18.58
C SER A 80 5.39 -12.04 17.19
N ALA A 81 4.88 -11.25 16.26
CA ALA A 81 5.46 -11.09 14.92
C ALA A 81 6.29 -9.79 14.88
N VAL A 82 7.61 -9.92 14.76
CA VAL A 82 8.54 -8.80 14.89
C VAL A 82 9.12 -8.36 13.54
N ASN A 83 9.62 -7.12 13.50
CA ASN A 83 10.30 -6.62 12.32
C ASN A 83 11.61 -7.36 12.10
N PRO A 84 11.88 -7.91 10.90
CA PRO A 84 13.15 -8.61 10.58
C PRO A 84 14.39 -7.83 10.93
N LYS A 85 14.31 -6.49 10.88
CA LYS A 85 15.43 -5.64 11.25
C LYS A 85 15.84 -5.80 12.72
N LEU A 86 14.88 -6.00 13.64
CA LEU A 86 15.18 -6.20 15.07
C LEU A 86 16.00 -7.48 15.28
N ILE A 87 15.62 -8.55 14.61
CA ILE A 87 16.34 -9.83 14.66
C ILE A 87 17.72 -9.70 14.01
N LYS A 88 17.80 -8.98 12.88
CA LYS A 88 19.08 -8.72 12.22
C LYS A 88 20.02 -7.92 13.12
N ASP A 89 19.56 -6.77 13.64
CA ASP A 89 20.35 -5.88 14.50
C ASP A 89 20.81 -6.63 15.77
N PHE A 90 19.97 -7.49 16.36
CA PHE A 90 20.30 -8.34 17.51
C PHE A 90 21.43 -9.33 17.23
N GLY A 91 21.53 -9.86 16.01
CA GLY A 91 22.54 -10.87 15.65
C GLY A 91 23.82 -10.34 15.05
N ASP A 92 23.93 -9.04 14.78
CA ASP A 92 25.14 -8.46 14.16
C ASP A 92 26.34 -8.39 15.10
N ASN A 93 26.16 -8.66 16.40
CA ASN A 93 27.23 -8.70 17.43
C ASN A 93 28.03 -10.01 17.48
N SER A 94 27.76 -10.98 16.59
CA SER A 94 28.47 -12.26 16.58
C SER A 94 29.65 -12.24 15.59
N LEU A 95 30.84 -12.62 16.08
CA LEU A 95 32.04 -12.76 15.27
C LEU A 95 31.97 -13.91 14.22
N ARG A 96 31.11 -14.91 14.47
CA ARG A 96 30.90 -16.04 13.56
C ARG A 96 29.56 -15.89 12.85
N LYS A 97 29.59 -15.67 11.55
CA LYS A 97 28.39 -15.61 10.68
C LYS A 97 28.04 -17.00 10.16
N VAL A 98 27.32 -17.81 10.95
CA VAL A 98 26.69 -19.03 10.46
C VAL A 98 25.30 -18.66 9.95
N LYS A 99 25.02 -18.88 8.66
CA LYS A 99 23.71 -18.68 8.05
C LYS A 99 23.08 -20.03 7.74
N SER A 100 22.07 -20.40 8.53
CA SER A 100 21.20 -21.54 8.28
C SER A 100 19.88 -21.35 9.01
N ASP A 101 18.79 -21.90 8.48
CA ASP A 101 17.45 -21.80 9.08
C ASP A 101 17.45 -22.25 10.55
N LYS A 102 18.27 -23.26 10.90
CA LYS A 102 18.44 -23.71 12.29
C LYS A 102 19.08 -22.65 13.18
N ALA A 103 20.12 -21.99 12.68
CA ALA A 103 20.81 -20.93 13.42
C ALA A 103 19.90 -19.69 13.56
N ASP A 104 19.11 -19.38 12.53
CA ASP A 104 18.18 -18.27 12.53
C ASP A 104 17.02 -18.52 13.51
N ALA A 105 16.45 -19.73 13.59
CA ALA A 105 15.46 -20.10 14.61
C ALA A 105 16.01 -19.97 16.04
N VAL A 106 17.25 -20.42 16.30
CA VAL A 106 17.93 -20.27 17.59
C VAL A 106 18.17 -18.78 17.91
N LYS A 107 18.58 -17.99 16.94
CA LYS A 107 18.75 -16.54 17.08
C LYS A 107 17.45 -15.83 17.46
N ILE A 108 16.33 -16.18 16.80
CA ILE A 108 15.01 -15.67 17.15
C ILE A 108 14.61 -16.07 18.58
N ALA A 109 14.86 -17.30 18.98
CA ALA A 109 14.58 -17.75 20.34
C ALA A 109 15.43 -17.00 21.40
N ARG A 110 16.70 -16.70 21.12
CA ARG A 110 17.55 -15.86 21.99
C ARG A 110 17.02 -14.44 22.09
N TYR A 111 16.64 -13.84 20.96
CA TYR A 111 15.98 -12.54 20.93
C TYR A 111 14.69 -12.53 21.78
N THR A 112 13.93 -13.62 21.73
CA THR A 112 12.72 -13.80 22.55
C THR A 112 13.02 -13.73 24.04
N LEU A 113 14.10 -14.36 24.50
CA LEU A 113 14.53 -14.31 25.92
C LEU A 113 14.97 -12.90 26.31
N ASP A 114 15.79 -12.27 25.49
CA ASP A 114 16.35 -10.94 25.76
C ASP A 114 15.26 -9.87 25.82
N SER A 115 14.31 -9.93 24.91
CA SER A 115 13.20 -8.95 24.80
C SER A 115 11.91 -9.39 25.53
N TRP A 116 11.94 -10.38 26.41
CA TRP A 116 10.77 -11.05 26.98
C TRP A 116 9.68 -10.11 27.47
N THR A 117 10.03 -9.10 28.25
CA THR A 117 9.08 -8.13 28.82
C THR A 117 8.59 -7.10 27.81
N GLU A 118 9.30 -6.89 26.71
CA GLU A 118 8.99 -5.89 25.68
C GLU A 118 8.16 -6.49 24.53
N LEU A 119 8.07 -7.83 24.44
CA LEU A 119 7.32 -8.50 23.40
C LEU A 119 5.84 -8.11 23.47
N ARG A 120 5.27 -7.81 22.32
CA ARG A 120 3.86 -7.50 22.18
C ARG A 120 3.13 -8.67 21.54
N GLN A 121 2.05 -9.08 22.17
CA GLN A 121 1.21 -10.13 21.59
C GLN A 121 0.62 -9.65 20.27
N TYR A 122 0.65 -10.52 19.27
CA TYR A 122 0.08 -10.25 17.96
C TYR A 122 -1.45 -10.15 18.07
N SER A 123 -1.99 -9.07 17.56
CA SER A 123 -3.43 -8.88 17.46
C SER A 123 -3.93 -9.42 16.14
N LEU A 124 -4.74 -10.47 16.18
CA LEU A 124 -5.41 -10.98 14.99
C LEU A 124 -6.30 -9.89 14.39
N MET A 125 -6.18 -9.69 13.10
CA MET A 125 -7.13 -8.87 12.37
C MET A 125 -8.43 -9.66 12.18
N ASP A 126 -9.57 -8.98 12.34
CA ASP A 126 -10.85 -9.55 11.91
C ASP A 126 -10.84 -9.82 10.38
N GLU A 127 -11.75 -10.68 9.95
CA GLU A 127 -11.78 -11.15 8.57
C GLU A 127 -11.94 -10.02 7.56
N ILE A 128 -12.81 -9.03 7.86
CA ILE A 128 -13.07 -7.90 6.96
C ILE A 128 -11.81 -7.05 6.76
N ARG A 129 -11.09 -6.73 7.85
CA ARG A 129 -9.84 -5.96 7.77
C ARG A 129 -8.73 -6.72 7.04
N ASN A 130 -8.69 -8.05 7.21
CA ASN A 130 -7.72 -8.89 6.53
C ASN A 130 -7.99 -8.96 5.01
N GLN A 131 -9.25 -9.12 4.62
CA GLN A 131 -9.69 -9.05 3.24
C GLN A 131 -9.41 -7.66 2.64
N LEU A 132 -9.75 -6.59 3.35
CA LEU A 132 -9.50 -5.20 2.92
C LEU A 132 -8.01 -4.94 2.70
N LYS A 133 -7.16 -5.40 3.60
CA LYS A 133 -5.69 -5.31 3.44
C LYS A 133 -5.20 -6.08 2.22
N THR A 134 -5.76 -7.26 1.95
CA THR A 134 -5.43 -8.05 0.76
C THR A 134 -5.86 -7.33 -0.51
N MET A 135 -7.08 -6.81 -0.56
CA MET A 135 -7.56 -6.00 -1.69
C MET A 135 -6.71 -4.75 -1.91
N ASN A 136 -6.27 -4.07 -0.84
CA ASN A 136 -5.38 -2.91 -0.96
C ASN A 136 -4.04 -3.26 -1.60
N ARG A 137 -3.47 -4.44 -1.30
CA ARG A 137 -2.25 -4.92 -1.95
C ARG A 137 -2.47 -5.21 -3.44
N GLN A 138 -3.61 -5.81 -3.79
CA GLN A 138 -3.98 -6.02 -5.20
C GLN A 138 -4.24 -4.70 -5.92
N PHE A 139 -4.93 -3.76 -5.28
CA PHE A 139 -5.15 -2.42 -5.82
C PHE A 139 -3.82 -1.72 -6.16
N ASP A 140 -2.85 -1.73 -5.24
CA ASP A 140 -1.52 -1.16 -5.47
C ASP A 140 -0.77 -1.85 -6.62
N PHE A 141 -0.90 -3.16 -6.74
CA PHE A 141 -0.31 -3.94 -7.84
C PHE A 141 -0.91 -3.52 -9.19
N TYR A 142 -2.25 -3.52 -9.30
CA TYR A 142 -2.92 -3.16 -10.55
C TYR A 142 -2.80 -1.68 -10.89
N MET A 143 -2.67 -0.78 -9.91
CA MET A 143 -2.36 0.63 -10.17
C MET A 143 -1.00 0.81 -10.83
N LYS A 144 0.03 0.07 -10.40
CA LYS A 144 1.35 0.06 -11.05
C LYS A 144 1.26 -0.52 -12.47
N HIS A 145 0.51 -1.61 -12.61
CA HIS A 145 0.30 -2.25 -13.91
C HIS A 145 -0.43 -1.30 -14.88
N LYS A 146 -1.52 -0.66 -14.44
CA LYS A 146 -2.23 0.38 -15.21
C LYS A 146 -1.29 1.50 -15.67
N THR A 147 -0.40 1.97 -14.79
CA THR A 147 0.58 3.00 -15.14
C THR A 147 1.56 2.51 -16.20
N ALA A 148 2.05 1.27 -16.07
CA ALA A 148 2.94 0.66 -17.06
C ALA A 148 2.23 0.52 -18.42
N MET A 149 0.98 0.03 -18.46
CA MET A 149 0.20 -0.10 -19.69
C MET A 149 -0.12 1.26 -20.32
N LYS A 150 -0.40 2.27 -19.51
CA LYS A 150 -0.57 3.66 -19.99
C LYS A 150 0.69 4.16 -20.69
N ASN A 151 1.84 4.02 -20.06
CA ASN A 151 3.12 4.46 -20.62
C ASN A 151 3.48 3.68 -21.89
N ASN A 152 3.20 2.38 -21.91
CA ASN A 152 3.37 1.55 -23.12
C ASN A 152 2.51 2.05 -24.28
N LEU A 153 1.21 2.30 -24.05
CA LEU A 153 0.32 2.82 -25.09
C LEU A 153 0.79 4.19 -25.58
N ILE A 154 1.20 5.09 -24.69
CA ILE A 154 1.74 6.40 -25.09
C ILE A 154 2.99 6.21 -25.96
N GLY A 155 3.94 5.35 -25.57
CA GLY A 155 5.16 5.10 -26.33
C GLY A 155 4.90 4.50 -27.74
N VAL A 156 3.83 3.72 -27.89
CA VAL A 156 3.42 3.22 -29.24
C VAL A 156 2.71 4.33 -30.02
N LEU A 157 1.88 5.14 -29.37
CA LEU A 157 1.23 6.30 -30.00
C LEU A 157 2.24 7.34 -30.48
N ASP A 158 3.34 7.54 -29.74
CA ASP A 158 4.42 8.45 -30.16
C ASP A 158 5.06 8.06 -31.49
N GLN A 159 4.87 6.83 -31.95
CA GLN A 159 5.33 6.36 -33.26
C GLN A 159 4.27 6.44 -34.35
N THR A 160 2.98 6.59 -34.01
CA THR A 160 1.87 6.61 -34.95
C THR A 160 1.05 7.90 -34.94
N TYR A 161 0.86 8.48 -33.77
CA TYR A 161 0.12 9.72 -33.56
C TYR A 161 0.63 10.43 -32.29
N PRO A 162 1.85 11.00 -32.33
CA PRO A 162 2.42 11.74 -31.21
C PRO A 162 1.47 12.78 -30.64
N GLY A 163 1.35 12.83 -29.32
CA GLY A 163 0.50 13.79 -28.62
C GLY A 163 -0.99 13.46 -28.59
N ALA A 164 -1.47 12.37 -29.20
CA ALA A 164 -2.88 11.99 -29.19
C ALA A 164 -3.48 11.85 -27.77
N ASN A 165 -2.66 11.49 -26.79
CA ASN A 165 -3.03 11.38 -25.38
C ASN A 165 -3.23 12.72 -24.68
N THR A 166 -2.82 13.84 -25.27
CA THR A 166 -2.87 15.18 -24.64
C THR A 166 -4.11 15.99 -25.02
N TYR A 167 -4.88 15.54 -25.99
CA TYR A 167 -6.06 16.28 -26.45
C TYR A 167 -7.20 16.37 -25.41
N PHE A 168 -7.18 15.51 -24.38
CA PHE A 168 -8.30 15.41 -23.44
C PHE A 168 -7.80 15.24 -22.00
N ASP A 169 -8.16 16.16 -21.12
CA ASP A 169 -7.89 16.15 -19.67
C ASP A 169 -9.05 15.57 -18.85
N SER A 170 -10.03 14.94 -19.53
CA SER A 170 -11.20 14.38 -18.85
C SER A 170 -10.80 13.26 -17.88
N PRO A 171 -11.34 13.24 -16.65
CA PRO A 171 -11.12 12.13 -15.73
C PRO A 171 -11.64 10.81 -16.29
N ALA A 172 -11.14 9.70 -15.78
CA ALA A 172 -11.69 8.39 -16.09
C ALA A 172 -13.16 8.28 -15.65
N ARG A 173 -13.95 7.54 -16.39
CA ARG A 173 -15.33 7.20 -16.02
C ARG A 173 -15.33 6.16 -14.88
N GLU A 174 -16.51 5.89 -14.34
CA GLU A 174 -16.69 4.89 -13.27
C GLU A 174 -16.25 3.48 -13.69
N ASP A 175 -16.38 3.13 -14.96
CA ASP A 175 -15.91 1.87 -15.53
C ASP A 175 -14.40 1.85 -15.84
N GLY A 176 -13.69 2.92 -15.54
CA GLY A 176 -12.26 3.09 -15.79
C GLY A 176 -11.90 3.54 -17.20
N SER A 177 -12.87 3.68 -18.12
CA SER A 177 -12.63 4.15 -19.48
C SER A 177 -12.18 5.61 -19.52
N GLN A 178 -11.33 5.96 -20.50
CA GLN A 178 -10.76 7.30 -20.63
C GLN A 178 -10.96 7.83 -22.06
N LYS A 179 -11.38 9.10 -22.20
CA LYS A 179 -11.71 9.69 -23.50
C LYS A 179 -10.54 9.65 -24.48
N TRP A 180 -9.31 9.89 -24.02
CA TRP A 180 -8.13 9.87 -24.87
C TRP A 180 -7.80 8.44 -25.37
N VAL A 181 -8.06 7.39 -24.55
CA VAL A 181 -7.88 5.99 -24.94
C VAL A 181 -8.92 5.58 -25.98
N ASP A 182 -10.18 5.99 -25.79
CA ASP A 182 -11.23 5.79 -26.76
C ASP A 182 -10.96 6.51 -28.09
N PHE A 183 -10.35 7.72 -28.00
CA PHE A 183 -9.91 8.45 -29.18
C PHE A 183 -8.79 7.70 -29.89
N ALA A 184 -7.74 7.29 -29.18
CA ALA A 184 -6.64 6.52 -29.74
C ALA A 184 -7.09 5.16 -30.35
N THR A 185 -8.14 4.54 -29.80
CA THR A 185 -8.73 3.32 -30.37
C THR A 185 -9.31 3.58 -31.77
N THR A 186 -9.89 4.75 -32.01
CA THR A 186 -10.55 5.09 -33.28
C THR A 186 -9.58 5.78 -34.24
N TYR A 187 -8.77 6.69 -33.72
CA TYR A 187 -7.80 7.50 -34.46
C TYR A 187 -6.38 7.09 -34.05
N TRP A 188 -6.06 5.82 -34.26
CA TRP A 188 -4.83 5.19 -33.79
C TRP A 188 -3.57 5.58 -34.57
N HIS A 189 -3.74 6.28 -35.72
CA HIS A 189 -2.68 6.81 -36.56
C HIS A 189 -3.08 8.22 -37.02
N VAL A 190 -2.12 9.11 -37.17
CA VAL A 190 -2.37 10.50 -37.61
C VAL A 190 -3.12 10.56 -38.94
N ASP A 191 -2.84 9.64 -39.86
CA ASP A 191 -3.55 9.52 -41.14
C ASP A 191 -5.05 9.19 -41.01
N CYS A 192 -5.51 8.76 -39.85
CA CYS A 192 -6.95 8.61 -39.62
C CYS A 192 -7.67 9.95 -39.53
N VAL A 193 -6.91 11.02 -39.33
CA VAL A 193 -7.38 12.39 -39.25
C VAL A 193 -6.98 13.19 -40.47
N CYS A 194 -5.67 13.31 -40.76
CA CYS A 194 -5.16 14.26 -41.77
C CYS A 194 -5.45 13.84 -43.22
N LYS A 195 -5.77 12.55 -43.51
CA LYS A 195 -6.23 12.11 -44.84
C LYS A 195 -7.70 12.43 -45.14
N LEU A 196 -8.46 12.90 -44.16
CA LEU A 196 -9.81 13.42 -44.36
C LEU A 196 -9.76 14.91 -44.67
N SER A 197 -10.80 15.43 -45.33
CA SER A 197 -11.02 16.88 -45.34
C SER A 197 -11.49 17.35 -43.95
N LEU A 198 -11.27 18.61 -43.61
CA LEU A 198 -11.68 19.17 -42.30
C LEU A 198 -13.16 18.88 -42.02
N ASN A 199 -14.05 19.13 -42.99
CA ASN A 199 -15.49 18.91 -42.83
C ASN A 199 -15.82 17.43 -42.64
N ALA A 200 -15.13 16.53 -43.36
CA ALA A 200 -15.30 15.08 -43.19
C ALA A 200 -14.83 14.62 -41.79
N PHE A 201 -13.71 15.15 -41.30
CA PHE A 201 -13.24 14.87 -39.96
C PHE A 201 -14.19 15.39 -38.88
N ILE A 202 -14.66 16.63 -38.98
CA ILE A 202 -15.63 17.20 -38.03
C ILE A 202 -16.89 16.32 -37.95
N ASN A 203 -17.43 15.92 -39.07
CA ASN A 203 -18.61 15.01 -39.10
C ASN A 203 -18.31 13.64 -38.50
N HIS A 204 -17.15 13.08 -38.79
CA HIS A 204 -16.73 11.81 -38.23
C HIS A 204 -16.53 11.89 -36.72
N TYR A 205 -15.87 12.93 -36.23
CA TYR A 205 -15.65 13.19 -34.82
C TYR A 205 -16.97 13.45 -34.06
N GLN A 206 -17.92 14.17 -34.66
CA GLN A 206 -19.26 14.37 -34.09
C GLN A 206 -20.00 13.03 -33.91
N LYS A 207 -19.99 12.16 -34.94
CA LYS A 207 -20.57 10.81 -34.86
C LYS A 207 -19.88 9.95 -33.81
N TRP A 208 -18.55 10.05 -33.70
CA TRP A 208 -17.78 9.37 -32.67
C TRP A 208 -18.16 9.85 -31.27
N CYS A 209 -18.22 11.15 -31.03
CA CYS A 209 -18.67 11.73 -29.77
C CYS A 209 -20.07 11.23 -29.37
N LYS A 210 -21.02 11.26 -30.31
CA LYS A 210 -22.40 10.79 -30.08
C LYS A 210 -22.42 9.30 -29.69
N ARG A 211 -21.70 8.45 -30.42
CA ARG A 211 -21.62 6.99 -30.16
C ARG A 211 -20.99 6.66 -28.81
N ARG A 212 -19.96 7.42 -28.43
CA ARG A 212 -19.22 7.22 -27.16
C ARG A 212 -19.79 8.03 -26.00
N LYS A 213 -20.90 8.78 -26.21
CA LYS A 213 -21.54 9.63 -25.20
C LYS A 213 -20.57 10.71 -24.64
N TYR A 214 -19.81 11.32 -25.52
CA TYR A 214 -18.96 12.48 -25.20
C TYR A 214 -19.59 13.76 -25.72
N ASN A 215 -19.33 14.87 -25.02
CA ASN A 215 -19.70 16.20 -25.50
C ASN A 215 -18.90 16.54 -26.77
N PHE A 216 -19.60 16.91 -27.82
CA PHE A 216 -19.00 17.39 -29.05
C PHE A 216 -18.62 18.87 -28.93
N SER A 217 -17.44 19.21 -29.46
CA SER A 217 -16.99 20.59 -29.66
C SER A 217 -16.36 20.69 -31.05
N GLN A 218 -16.90 21.58 -31.88
CA GLN A 218 -16.37 21.82 -33.21
C GLN A 218 -14.99 22.47 -33.15
N SER A 219 -14.78 23.43 -32.22
CA SER A 219 -13.47 24.06 -32.02
C SER A 219 -12.40 23.03 -31.67
N LYS A 220 -12.73 22.02 -30.80
CA LYS A 220 -11.81 20.94 -30.47
C LYS A 220 -11.53 20.04 -31.67
N ALA A 221 -12.51 19.78 -32.53
CA ALA A 221 -12.29 19.02 -33.76
C ALA A 221 -11.33 19.73 -34.68
N VAL A 222 -11.52 21.06 -34.89
CA VAL A 222 -10.61 21.89 -35.69
C VAL A 222 -9.20 21.89 -35.12
N GLU A 223 -9.05 22.11 -33.81
CA GLU A 223 -7.75 22.05 -33.10
C GLU A 223 -7.02 20.72 -33.36
N ILE A 224 -7.72 19.60 -33.17
CA ILE A 224 -7.15 18.25 -33.42
C ILE A 224 -6.73 18.09 -34.88
N TYR A 225 -7.56 18.52 -35.82
CA TYR A 225 -7.28 18.40 -37.24
C TYR A 225 -6.06 19.23 -37.68
N GLU A 226 -5.99 20.49 -37.26
CA GLU A 226 -4.85 21.37 -37.62
C GLU A 226 -3.56 20.89 -36.97
N ALA A 227 -3.59 20.49 -35.70
CA ALA A 227 -2.43 19.88 -35.02
C ALA A 227 -1.95 18.59 -35.72
N SER A 228 -2.89 17.77 -36.24
CA SER A 228 -2.55 16.52 -36.92
C SER A 228 -1.78 16.71 -38.23
N LYS A 229 -1.93 17.84 -38.91
CA LYS A 229 -1.19 18.12 -40.16
C LYS A 229 0.29 18.31 -39.95
N GLU A 230 0.69 18.76 -38.76
CA GLU A 230 2.10 19.02 -38.41
C GLU A 230 2.80 17.79 -37.85
N ILE A 231 2.08 16.67 -37.67
CA ILE A 231 2.61 15.47 -37.05
C ILE A 231 3.22 14.53 -38.09
N VAL A 232 4.43 14.06 -37.79
CA VAL A 232 5.13 13.03 -38.57
C VAL A 232 5.04 11.72 -37.81
N SER A 233 4.47 10.67 -38.43
CA SER A 233 4.46 9.32 -37.91
C SER A 233 5.71 8.53 -38.36
N VAL A 234 6.19 7.63 -37.53
CA VAL A 234 7.32 6.75 -37.81
C VAL A 234 6.86 5.40 -38.34
N LEU A 235 5.81 4.83 -37.74
CA LEU A 235 5.23 3.57 -38.19
C LEU A 235 4.18 3.81 -39.28
N PRO A 236 4.04 2.85 -40.23
CA PRO A 236 3.04 2.95 -41.30
C PRO A 236 1.63 2.70 -40.77
N LYS A 237 0.65 3.23 -41.51
CA LYS A 237 -0.76 2.92 -41.27
C LYS A 237 -1.14 1.59 -41.92
N ASP A 238 -0.83 0.51 -41.25
CA ASP A 238 -1.14 -0.87 -41.71
C ASP A 238 -1.83 -1.71 -40.60
N ASP A 239 -2.21 -2.93 -40.95
CA ASP A 239 -2.94 -3.81 -40.03
C ASP A 239 -2.07 -4.28 -38.86
N LEU A 240 -0.76 -4.43 -39.03
CA LEU A 240 0.16 -4.84 -37.97
C LEU A 240 0.26 -3.71 -36.90
N THR A 241 0.51 -2.50 -37.34
CA THR A 241 0.56 -1.32 -36.47
C THR A 241 -0.76 -1.13 -35.72
N LYS A 242 -1.90 -1.29 -36.44
CA LYS A 242 -3.22 -1.23 -35.82
C LYS A 242 -3.44 -2.30 -34.75
N LEU A 243 -2.94 -3.52 -35.01
CA LEU A 243 -3.04 -4.63 -34.04
C LEU A 243 -2.25 -4.32 -32.77
N ILE A 244 -1.03 -3.78 -32.87
CA ILE A 244 -0.20 -3.39 -31.74
C ILE A 244 -0.93 -2.36 -30.87
N ILE A 245 -1.48 -1.30 -31.48
CA ILE A 245 -2.23 -0.27 -30.75
C ILE A 245 -3.48 -0.89 -30.07
N LYS A 246 -4.21 -1.73 -30.80
CA LYS A 246 -5.41 -2.39 -30.27
C LYS A 246 -5.08 -3.22 -29.03
N GLN A 247 -4.01 -4.02 -29.07
CA GLN A 247 -3.56 -4.80 -27.91
C GLN A 247 -3.17 -3.93 -26.73
N ALA A 248 -2.41 -2.84 -26.95
CA ALA A 248 -2.02 -1.93 -25.89
C ALA A 248 -3.24 -1.25 -25.23
N VAL A 249 -4.23 -0.84 -26.02
CA VAL A 249 -5.51 -0.28 -25.54
C VAL A 249 -6.30 -1.31 -24.71
N GLU A 250 -6.43 -2.53 -25.20
CA GLU A 250 -7.15 -3.60 -24.49
C GLU A 250 -6.53 -3.87 -23.12
N GLN A 251 -5.21 -3.98 -23.04
CA GLN A 251 -4.49 -4.19 -21.77
C GLN A 251 -4.69 -3.02 -20.80
N LEU A 252 -4.60 -1.78 -21.26
CA LEU A 252 -4.84 -0.61 -20.43
C LEU A 252 -6.29 -0.56 -19.93
N ASN A 253 -7.27 -0.84 -20.79
CA ASN A 253 -8.68 -0.86 -20.39
C ASN A 253 -8.98 -1.94 -19.37
N MET A 254 -8.43 -3.16 -19.55
CA MET A 254 -8.56 -4.24 -18.58
C MET A 254 -7.98 -3.88 -17.23
N ALA A 255 -6.76 -3.33 -17.20
CA ALA A 255 -6.13 -2.88 -15.96
C ALA A 255 -6.92 -1.76 -15.30
N SER A 256 -7.47 -0.82 -16.07
CA SER A 256 -8.29 0.29 -15.59
C SER A 256 -9.58 -0.20 -14.95
N GLN A 257 -10.28 -1.11 -15.61
CA GLN A 257 -11.50 -1.73 -15.08
C GLN A 257 -11.25 -2.50 -13.78
N THR A 258 -10.18 -3.29 -13.72
CA THR A 258 -9.79 -4.03 -12.51
C THR A 258 -9.53 -3.08 -11.34
N VAL A 259 -8.86 -1.95 -11.57
CA VAL A 259 -8.61 -0.93 -10.54
C VAL A 259 -9.90 -0.34 -10.00
N GLU A 260 -10.87 -0.01 -10.88
CA GLU A 260 -12.15 0.57 -10.44
C GLU A 260 -13.02 -0.47 -9.69
N GLN A 261 -13.03 -1.71 -10.14
CA GLN A 261 -13.69 -2.81 -9.41
C GLN A 261 -13.12 -2.99 -8.00
N LEU A 262 -11.78 -3.05 -7.87
CA LEU A 262 -11.13 -3.16 -6.57
C LEU A 262 -11.43 -1.94 -5.68
N ARG A 263 -11.47 -0.73 -6.24
CA ARG A 263 -11.84 0.49 -5.50
C ARG A 263 -13.25 0.38 -4.92
N THR A 264 -14.20 -0.08 -5.70
CA THR A 264 -15.59 -0.30 -5.25
C THR A 264 -15.64 -1.36 -4.17
N MET A 265 -15.05 -2.54 -4.40
CA MET A 265 -15.02 -3.64 -3.42
C MET A 265 -14.35 -3.23 -2.11
N MET A 266 -13.26 -2.46 -2.16
CA MET A 266 -12.58 -1.95 -0.97
C MET A 266 -13.46 -0.97 -0.20
N ASN A 267 -14.18 -0.08 -0.89
CA ASN A 267 -15.10 0.85 -0.24
C ASN A 267 -16.28 0.11 0.42
N ASP A 268 -16.84 -0.89 -0.26
CA ASP A 268 -17.93 -1.71 0.27
C ASP A 268 -17.48 -2.54 1.49
N ALA A 269 -16.27 -3.11 1.46
CA ALA A 269 -15.72 -3.81 2.61
C ALA A 269 -15.43 -2.85 3.78
N ALA A 270 -14.85 -1.69 3.50
CA ALA A 270 -14.56 -0.69 4.52
C ALA A 270 -15.81 -0.13 5.16
N SER A 271 -16.92 0.05 4.40
CA SER A 271 -18.20 0.57 4.91
C SER A 271 -18.83 -0.31 5.99
N LYS A 272 -18.45 -1.59 6.07
CA LYS A 272 -18.90 -2.52 7.12
C LYS A 272 -18.14 -2.35 8.43
N LEU A 273 -17.05 -1.59 8.45
CA LEU A 273 -16.24 -1.37 9.64
C LEU A 273 -16.81 -0.19 10.46
N PRO A 274 -16.87 -0.31 11.79
CA PRO A 274 -17.51 0.69 12.61
C PRO A 274 -16.88 2.09 12.50
N GLU A 275 -15.56 2.17 12.29
CA GLU A 275 -14.85 3.45 12.15
C GLU A 275 -15.03 4.14 10.80
N TYR A 276 -15.67 3.51 9.82
CA TYR A 276 -15.81 4.07 8.47
C TYR A 276 -16.40 5.49 8.44
N PRO A 277 -17.50 5.81 9.16
CA PRO A 277 -18.10 7.15 9.09
C PRO A 277 -17.13 8.25 9.56
N VAL A 278 -16.40 8.01 10.66
CA VAL A 278 -15.48 9.00 11.20
C VAL A 278 -14.24 9.17 10.31
N VAL A 279 -13.77 8.11 9.68
CA VAL A 279 -12.66 8.17 8.74
C VAL A 279 -13.05 8.94 7.49
N MET A 280 -14.22 8.66 6.93
CA MET A 280 -14.71 9.33 5.72
C MET A 280 -15.08 10.81 5.93
N ALA A 281 -15.36 11.22 7.18
CA ALA A 281 -15.57 12.61 7.53
C ALA A 281 -14.27 13.45 7.61
N MET A 282 -13.09 12.82 7.55
CA MET A 282 -11.83 13.54 7.59
C MET A 282 -11.55 14.20 6.23
N LYS A 283 -11.12 15.46 6.26
CA LYS A 283 -10.77 16.21 5.04
C LYS A 283 -9.59 15.55 4.31
N GLY A 284 -9.60 15.63 2.98
CA GLY A 284 -8.59 14.98 2.12
C GLY A 284 -8.77 13.46 1.98
N VAL A 285 -9.69 12.85 2.73
CA VAL A 285 -10.02 11.43 2.67
C VAL A 285 -11.28 11.24 1.82
N GLY A 286 -11.18 10.47 0.76
CA GLY A 286 -12.31 10.14 -0.11
C GLY A 286 -12.50 8.63 -0.20
N LYS A 287 -13.49 8.19 -1.02
CA LYS A 287 -13.85 6.79 -1.22
C LYS A 287 -12.70 5.87 -1.68
N SER A 288 -11.59 6.42 -2.15
CA SER A 288 -10.39 5.65 -2.49
C SER A 288 -9.38 5.61 -1.35
N LEU A 289 -9.05 6.76 -0.75
CA LEU A 289 -8.00 6.87 0.27
C LEU A 289 -8.46 6.40 1.66
N GLY A 290 -9.75 6.56 2.00
CA GLY A 290 -10.30 6.07 3.25
C GLY A 290 -10.13 4.57 3.44
N PRO A 291 -10.63 3.73 2.52
CA PRO A 291 -10.42 2.29 2.58
C PRO A 291 -8.96 1.88 2.60
N GLN A 292 -8.06 2.58 1.88
CA GLN A 292 -6.62 2.31 1.90
C GLN A 292 -6.00 2.61 3.26
N LEU A 293 -6.39 3.73 3.91
CA LEU A 293 -5.95 4.05 5.27
C LEU A 293 -6.40 2.97 6.27
N MET A 294 -7.68 2.59 6.20
CA MET A 294 -8.26 1.57 7.09
C MET A 294 -7.61 0.20 6.89
N ALA A 295 -7.32 -0.17 5.63
CA ALA A 295 -6.60 -1.39 5.27
C ALA A 295 -5.20 -1.48 5.89
N GLU A 296 -4.45 -0.38 5.85
CA GLU A 296 -3.07 -0.36 6.33
C GLU A 296 -2.98 -0.16 7.85
N ILE A 297 -3.82 0.69 8.42
CA ILE A 297 -3.83 0.95 9.86
C ILE A 297 -4.42 -0.23 10.62
N GLY A 298 -5.48 -0.86 10.09
CA GLY A 298 -6.23 -1.89 10.80
C GLY A 298 -6.96 -1.35 12.03
N ASN A 299 -7.13 -2.17 13.06
CA ASN A 299 -7.77 -1.73 14.30
C ASN A 299 -6.86 -0.76 15.06
N VAL A 300 -7.38 0.44 15.33
CA VAL A 300 -6.65 1.49 16.07
C VAL A 300 -6.32 1.06 17.51
N SER A 301 -7.12 0.19 18.12
CA SER A 301 -6.92 -0.28 19.50
C SER A 301 -5.61 -1.05 19.69
N ARG A 302 -5.00 -1.55 18.62
CA ARG A 302 -3.69 -2.21 18.67
C ARG A 302 -2.52 -1.26 18.99
N PHE A 303 -2.75 0.04 18.86
CA PHE A 303 -1.74 1.05 19.17
C PHE A 303 -1.95 1.58 20.59
N THR A 304 -0.93 1.53 21.42
CA THR A 304 -0.99 1.98 22.82
C THR A 304 -1.17 3.49 22.94
N HIS A 305 -0.58 4.26 22.03
CA HIS A 305 -0.64 5.72 22.03
C HIS A 305 -0.43 6.30 20.62
N LYS A 306 -0.72 7.59 20.45
CA LYS A 306 -0.61 8.33 19.17
C LYS A 306 0.78 8.31 18.52
N GLY A 307 1.85 8.12 19.29
CA GLY A 307 3.22 7.96 18.76
C GLY A 307 3.44 6.60 18.11
N ALA A 308 2.79 5.54 18.62
CA ALA A 308 2.94 4.19 18.06
C ALA A 308 2.41 4.10 16.62
N ILE A 309 1.29 4.76 16.29
CA ILE A 309 0.76 4.78 14.92
C ILE A 309 1.66 5.59 13.96
N THR A 310 2.30 6.68 14.43
CA THR A 310 3.23 7.45 13.59
C THR A 310 4.54 6.69 13.34
N ALA A 311 5.04 5.96 14.33
CA ALA A 311 6.18 5.05 14.18
C ALA A 311 5.84 3.88 13.23
N PHE A 312 4.63 3.31 13.34
CA PHE A 312 4.15 2.27 12.42
C PHE A 312 4.10 2.74 10.97
N ALA A 313 3.78 4.00 10.71
CA ALA A 313 3.85 4.61 9.39
C ALA A 313 5.29 5.00 8.99
N GLY A 314 6.20 5.12 9.95
CA GLY A 314 7.57 5.61 9.76
C GLY A 314 7.61 7.08 9.32
N VAL A 315 6.69 7.89 9.81
CA VAL A 315 6.62 9.35 9.61
C VAL A 315 7.04 10.12 10.88
N ASP A 316 7.49 9.41 11.90
CA ASP A 316 8.10 9.96 13.10
C ASP A 316 9.50 10.50 12.79
N PRO A 317 9.89 11.68 13.31
CA PRO A 317 11.28 12.13 13.27
C PRO A 317 12.12 11.23 14.17
N GLY A 318 13.31 10.87 13.73
CA GLY A 318 14.30 10.27 14.63
C GLY A 318 14.72 11.28 15.70
N VAL A 319 15.21 10.80 16.82
CA VAL A 319 15.91 11.61 17.82
C VAL A 319 17.40 11.29 17.67
N ASN A 320 18.21 12.31 17.52
CA ASN A 320 19.67 12.17 17.47
C ASN A 320 20.28 13.24 18.37
N GLU A 321 20.44 12.86 19.62
CA GLU A 321 21.00 13.68 20.68
C GLU A 321 22.20 12.94 21.27
N SER A 322 23.33 13.66 21.48
CA SER A 322 24.52 13.11 22.13
C SER A 322 25.17 14.22 22.97
N GLY A 323 25.07 14.10 24.27
CA GLY A 323 25.58 15.12 25.20
C GLY A 323 24.91 16.48 24.94
N SER A 324 25.71 17.50 24.64
CA SER A 324 25.23 18.86 24.31
C SER A 324 24.82 19.04 22.85
N TYR A 325 24.94 18.01 22.01
CA TYR A 325 24.60 18.07 20.58
C TYR A 325 23.17 17.61 20.35
N GLU A 326 22.32 18.50 19.84
CA GLU A 326 20.97 18.20 19.34
C GLU A 326 20.91 18.45 17.84
N GLN A 327 20.60 17.42 17.08
CA GLN A 327 20.44 17.56 15.63
C GLN A 327 19.11 18.25 15.29
N LYS A 328 19.16 19.51 14.83
CA LYS A 328 17.99 20.36 14.53
C LYS A 328 17.10 19.84 13.38
N SER A 329 17.61 18.98 12.50
CA SER A 329 16.86 18.42 11.37
C SER A 329 17.14 16.93 11.22
N VAL A 330 16.20 16.10 11.65
CA VAL A 330 16.30 14.65 11.56
C VAL A 330 15.29 14.15 10.52
N PRO A 331 15.71 13.32 9.55
CA PRO A 331 14.78 12.73 8.59
C PRO A 331 13.81 11.77 9.27
N ALA A 332 12.63 11.59 8.66
CA ALA A 332 11.67 10.58 9.13
C ALA A 332 12.30 9.18 9.12
N SER A 333 11.93 8.35 10.10
CA SER A 333 12.53 7.03 10.33
C SER A 333 12.41 6.07 9.14
N LYS A 334 11.33 6.19 8.36
CA LYS A 334 10.96 5.31 7.22
C LYS A 334 10.95 3.80 7.56
N ARG A 335 11.04 3.43 8.84
CA ARG A 335 11.12 2.04 9.34
C ARG A 335 9.76 1.33 9.36
N GLY A 336 8.65 2.05 9.06
CA GLY A 336 7.29 1.53 9.07
C GLY A 336 6.74 1.21 7.69
N SER A 337 5.39 1.10 7.60
CA SER A 337 4.66 0.76 6.36
C SER A 337 4.87 1.79 5.24
N GLY A 338 5.55 1.38 4.17
CA GLY A 338 5.73 2.21 2.97
C GLY A 338 4.42 2.49 2.24
N THR A 339 3.49 1.54 2.24
CA THR A 339 2.16 1.68 1.63
C THR A 339 1.33 2.71 2.39
N LEU A 340 1.34 2.67 3.73
CA LEU A 340 0.64 3.68 4.54
C LEU A 340 1.23 5.08 4.30
N ARG A 341 2.56 5.23 4.26
CA ARG A 341 3.19 6.52 3.94
C ARG A 341 2.75 7.07 2.59
N LYS A 342 2.72 6.21 1.55
CA LYS A 342 2.23 6.59 0.21
C LYS A 342 0.80 7.14 0.30
N THR A 343 -0.11 6.41 0.94
CA THR A 343 -1.51 6.84 1.09
C THR A 343 -1.63 8.16 1.87
N LEU A 344 -0.84 8.33 2.94
CA LEU A 344 -0.79 9.57 3.71
C LEU A 344 -0.33 10.76 2.87
N PHE A 345 0.69 10.60 2.04
CA PHE A 345 1.14 11.65 1.13
C PHE A 345 0.06 12.02 0.11
N GLN A 346 -0.71 11.05 -0.38
CA GLN A 346 -1.86 11.31 -1.26
C GLN A 346 -2.98 12.10 -0.54
N VAL A 347 -3.22 11.83 0.75
CA VAL A 347 -4.14 12.63 1.57
C VAL A 347 -3.61 14.06 1.73
N MET A 348 -2.31 14.24 2.00
CA MET A 348 -1.69 15.55 2.10
C MET A 348 -1.78 16.33 0.78
N ASP A 349 -1.54 15.67 -0.36
CA ASP A 349 -1.72 16.26 -1.69
C ASP A 349 -3.17 16.71 -1.92
N ALA A 350 -4.15 15.91 -1.51
CA ALA A 350 -5.56 16.26 -1.59
C ALA A 350 -5.87 17.53 -0.76
N LEU A 351 -5.36 17.62 0.47
CA LEU A 351 -5.51 18.79 1.32
C LEU A 351 -4.89 20.05 0.71
N ILE A 352 -3.69 19.93 0.12
CA ILE A 352 -3.04 21.07 -0.55
C ILE A 352 -3.84 21.56 -1.76
N LYS A 353 -4.43 20.64 -2.52
CA LYS A 353 -5.25 20.97 -3.70
C LYS A 353 -6.59 21.60 -3.33
N THR A 354 -7.25 21.08 -2.29
CA THR A 354 -8.58 21.55 -1.87
C THR A 354 -8.54 22.75 -0.91
N LYS A 355 -7.42 22.98 -0.24
CA LYS A 355 -7.16 24.11 0.69
C LYS A 355 -8.29 24.35 1.72
N PRO A 356 -8.72 23.34 2.49
CA PRO A 356 -9.82 23.49 3.44
C PRO A 356 -9.38 24.37 4.62
N GLN A 357 -9.94 25.59 4.71
CA GLN A 357 -9.58 26.61 5.69
C GLN A 357 -9.98 26.25 7.14
N ASP A 358 -10.81 25.26 7.31
CA ASP A 358 -11.29 24.71 8.58
C ASP A 358 -10.50 23.45 9.04
N ASP A 359 -9.52 22.97 8.25
CA ASP A 359 -8.78 21.76 8.58
C ASP A 359 -7.45 22.05 9.28
N PRO A 360 -7.27 21.51 10.51
CA PRO A 360 -6.06 21.78 11.30
C PRO A 360 -4.77 21.18 10.72
N VAL A 361 -4.88 20.16 9.83
CA VAL A 361 -3.71 19.56 9.18
C VAL A 361 -3.29 20.44 8.01
N TYR A 362 -4.25 20.88 7.19
CA TYR A 362 -3.97 21.82 6.10
C TYR A 362 -3.34 23.12 6.62
N LEU A 363 -3.98 23.76 7.61
CA LEU A 363 -3.46 25.00 8.20
C LEU A 363 -2.05 24.85 8.77
N PHE A 364 -1.76 23.70 9.37
CA PHE A 364 -0.42 23.41 9.87
C PHE A 364 0.62 23.24 8.74
N MET A 365 0.26 22.56 7.65
CA MET A 365 1.13 22.43 6.48
C MET A 365 1.36 23.78 5.78
N ASP A 366 0.30 24.55 5.60
CA ASP A 366 0.36 25.87 4.96
C ASP A 366 1.22 26.86 5.76
N LYS A 367 1.09 26.86 7.10
CA LYS A 367 1.99 27.61 7.98
C LYS A 367 3.46 27.23 7.77
N LYS A 368 3.78 25.92 7.69
CA LYS A 368 5.16 25.48 7.44
C LYS A 368 5.65 25.84 6.03
N ARG A 369 4.77 25.79 5.05
CA ARG A 369 5.06 26.18 3.67
C ARG A 369 5.35 27.69 3.58
N SER A 370 4.54 28.53 4.23
CA SER A 370 4.76 29.99 4.29
C SER A 370 6.06 30.38 5.03
N GLN A 371 6.55 29.51 5.92
CA GLN A 371 7.86 29.62 6.56
C GLN A 371 9.03 29.17 5.66
N GLY A 372 8.80 28.86 4.37
CA GLY A 372 9.83 28.43 3.43
C GLY A 372 10.34 26.99 3.66
N LYS A 373 9.63 26.14 4.41
CA LYS A 373 10.06 24.75 4.62
C LYS A 373 9.95 23.95 3.33
N PRO A 374 10.92 23.05 3.03
CA PRO A 374 10.90 22.18 1.85
C PRO A 374 9.65 21.29 1.79
N TYR A 375 9.24 20.92 0.57
CA TYR A 375 8.06 20.08 0.30
C TYR A 375 7.94 18.86 1.21
N TYR A 376 8.96 18.01 1.25
CA TYR A 376 8.91 16.79 2.07
C TYR A 376 8.85 17.06 3.58
N VAL A 377 9.34 18.20 4.04
CA VAL A 377 9.29 18.56 5.47
C VAL A 377 7.85 18.85 5.90
N TYR A 378 7.13 19.73 5.18
CA TYR A 378 5.75 20.04 5.56
C TYR A 378 4.79 18.90 5.26
N MET A 379 5.02 18.10 4.21
CA MET A 379 4.23 16.92 3.89
C MET A 379 4.37 15.83 4.98
N THR A 380 5.58 15.52 5.41
CA THR A 380 5.82 14.53 6.48
C THR A 380 5.26 15.01 7.81
N ALA A 381 5.43 16.30 8.13
CA ALA A 381 4.88 16.88 9.34
C ALA A 381 3.34 16.88 9.34
N GLY A 382 2.72 17.15 8.17
CA GLY A 382 1.29 17.03 7.95
C GLY A 382 0.80 15.59 8.16
N ALA A 383 1.46 14.61 7.55
CA ALA A 383 1.16 13.18 7.69
C ALA A 383 1.23 12.71 9.15
N ASN A 384 2.25 13.15 9.90
CA ASN A 384 2.38 12.87 11.32
C ASN A 384 1.20 13.46 12.11
N LYS A 385 0.88 14.75 11.88
CA LYS A 385 -0.26 15.41 12.54
C LYS A 385 -1.59 14.74 12.19
N PHE A 386 -1.79 14.39 10.90
CA PHE A 386 -2.99 13.68 10.44
C PHE A 386 -3.18 12.35 11.19
N LEU A 387 -2.15 11.51 11.30
CA LEU A 387 -2.25 10.24 12.00
C LEU A 387 -2.56 10.38 13.49
N ARG A 388 -2.04 11.41 14.13
CA ARG A 388 -2.34 11.68 15.55
C ARG A 388 -3.80 12.08 15.74
N ILE A 389 -4.36 12.86 14.81
CA ILE A 389 -5.79 13.22 14.78
C ILE A 389 -6.64 11.99 14.44
N TYR A 390 -6.24 11.22 13.44
CA TYR A 390 -6.89 9.97 13.07
C TYR A 390 -7.03 9.04 14.28
N TYR A 391 -5.90 8.80 14.97
CA TYR A 391 -5.88 7.96 16.17
C TYR A 391 -6.86 8.44 17.24
N GLY A 392 -6.85 9.73 17.56
CA GLY A 392 -7.73 10.30 18.57
C GLY A 392 -9.20 10.16 18.19
N ARG A 393 -9.58 10.63 17.01
CA ARG A 393 -10.98 10.60 16.54
C ARG A 393 -11.54 9.19 16.42
N VAL A 394 -10.78 8.26 15.84
CA VAL A 394 -11.24 6.88 15.68
C VAL A 394 -11.35 6.16 17.02
N LYS A 395 -10.37 6.35 17.91
CA LYS A 395 -10.40 5.74 19.25
C LYS A 395 -11.58 6.25 20.08
N GLU A 396 -11.81 7.56 20.09
CA GLU A 396 -12.94 8.20 20.79
C GLU A 396 -14.26 7.67 20.24
N TYR A 397 -14.42 7.66 18.91
CA TYR A 397 -15.62 7.15 18.26
C TYR A 397 -15.90 5.68 18.60
N LEU A 398 -14.90 4.80 18.48
CA LEU A 398 -15.05 3.38 18.83
C LEU A 398 -15.39 3.17 20.30
N SER A 399 -14.88 4.04 21.20
CA SER A 399 -15.21 3.98 22.64
C SER A 399 -16.62 4.48 22.95
N SER A 400 -17.23 5.27 22.09
CA SER A 400 -18.60 5.78 22.22
C SER A 400 -19.67 4.83 21.68
N LEU A 401 -19.27 3.79 20.94
CA LEU A 401 -20.21 2.80 20.42
C LEU A 401 -20.72 1.90 21.59
N PRO A 402 -22.00 1.52 21.59
CA PRO A 402 -22.49 0.54 22.56
C PRO A 402 -21.73 -0.78 22.38
N LYS A 403 -21.38 -1.37 23.55
CA LYS A 403 -20.67 -2.67 23.60
C LYS A 403 -21.62 -3.80 23.22
#